data_966343d2097076971ddd736797d65467
#
_entry.id   966343d2097076971ddd736797d65467
#
_cell.length_a   1.000
_cell.length_b   1.000
_cell.length_c   1.000
_cell.angle_alpha   90.00
_cell.angle_beta   90.00
_cell.angle_gamma   90.00
#
_symmetry.space_group_name_H-M   'P 1'
#
loop_
_entity.id
_entity.type
_entity.pdbx_description
1 polymer ?
#
loop_
_entity_poly.entity_id
_entity_poly.type
_entity_poly.pdbx_seq_one_letter_code
_entity_poly.pdbx_strand_id
1 'polypeptide(L)'
;MNTTPIIDVKNFNLYYGENHALHNINMHINEHEITALIGPSGCGKSTFLRSLNRMNDLIEDLRVDGSIKFKGTELVNTKINVSALRKDIGMVFQKPNPFAMSIYDNIAYGPRIHGIRNKSALDELVEKSLKKAAIFDEVKDRLKTSALGLSGGQQQRLCIARALAVEPEILLMDEPTSALDPISTGKIEELTCELKKKYTIVIVTHNMQQALRISDRTAFFLLGDLVECDSTDNIFTKPKDKRCEDYVTGRFG
;
A
#
# COMPACT_ATOMS: atom_id res chain seq x y z
N MET A 1 23.09 -2.55 -12.51
CA MET A 1 22.79 -1.09 -12.57
C MET A 1 22.38 -0.68 -11.18
N ASN A 2 23.09 0.26 -10.53
CA ASN A 2 22.66 0.79 -9.24
C ASN A 2 21.47 1.73 -9.49
N THR A 3 20.27 1.21 -9.40
CA THR A 3 19.06 2.04 -9.41
C THR A 3 18.94 2.69 -8.03
N THR A 4 18.88 4.01 -8.00
CA THR A 4 18.59 4.73 -6.75
C THR A 4 17.20 4.32 -6.29
N PRO A 5 17.02 3.85 -5.03
CA PRO A 5 15.71 3.44 -4.57
C PRO A 5 14.74 4.63 -4.49
N ILE A 6 13.47 4.39 -4.76
CA ILE A 6 12.42 5.42 -4.63
C ILE A 6 12.16 5.77 -3.16
N ILE A 7 12.26 4.76 -2.26
CA ILE A 7 12.27 4.96 -0.80
C ILE A 7 13.53 4.33 -0.22
N ASP A 8 14.23 5.09 0.63
CA ASP A 8 15.40 4.64 1.41
C ASP A 8 15.11 4.86 2.90
N VAL A 9 15.18 3.78 3.69
CA VAL A 9 14.88 3.77 5.14
C VAL A 9 16.14 3.38 5.89
N LYS A 10 16.55 4.22 6.86
CA LYS A 10 17.77 4.00 7.66
C LYS A 10 17.51 4.24 9.14
N ASN A 11 17.85 3.23 9.95
CA ASN A 11 17.77 3.25 11.41
C ASN A 11 16.42 3.78 11.91
N PHE A 12 15.32 3.46 11.20
CA PHE A 12 14.00 3.99 11.52
C PHE A 12 13.41 3.29 12.73
N ASN A 13 13.04 4.09 13.73
CA ASN A 13 12.38 3.66 14.95
C ASN A 13 11.05 4.39 15.10
N LEU A 14 10.06 3.70 15.65
CA LEU A 14 8.74 4.29 15.92
C LEU A 14 8.24 3.85 17.29
N TYR A 15 7.71 4.82 18.04
CA TYR A 15 7.18 4.63 19.38
C TYR A 15 5.74 5.16 19.47
N TYR A 16 4.87 4.41 20.13
CA TYR A 16 3.56 4.83 20.59
C TYR A 16 3.63 5.03 22.11
N GLY A 17 3.76 6.28 22.56
CA GLY A 17 4.10 6.58 23.95
C GLY A 17 5.42 5.90 24.34
N GLU A 18 5.38 5.02 25.34
CA GLU A 18 6.55 4.23 25.79
C GLU A 18 6.79 2.94 24.97
N ASN A 19 5.80 2.50 24.19
CA ASN A 19 5.91 1.26 23.41
C ASN A 19 6.75 1.46 22.16
N HIS A 20 7.92 0.81 22.10
CA HIS A 20 8.79 0.77 20.93
C HIS A 20 8.22 -0.23 19.91
N ALA A 21 7.55 0.25 18.90
CA ALA A 21 6.78 -0.56 17.95
C ALA A 21 7.57 -0.98 16.71
N LEU A 22 8.58 -0.20 16.29
CA LEU A 22 9.49 -0.53 15.19
C LEU A 22 10.93 -0.26 15.62
N HIS A 23 11.79 -1.24 15.39
CA HIS A 23 13.15 -1.25 15.89
C HIS A 23 14.17 -1.17 14.75
N ASN A 24 14.86 -0.03 14.62
CA ASN A 24 16.02 0.13 13.75
C ASN A 24 15.83 -0.43 12.32
N ILE A 25 14.68 -0.14 11.70
CA ILE A 25 14.35 -0.64 10.36
C ILE A 25 15.29 -0.04 9.32
N ASN A 26 15.90 -0.92 8.53
CA ASN A 26 16.79 -0.57 7.43
C ASN A 26 16.35 -1.33 6.17
N MET A 27 15.81 -0.64 5.16
CA MET A 27 15.43 -1.22 3.89
C MET A 27 15.30 -0.17 2.80
N HIS A 28 15.26 -0.64 1.56
CA HIS A 28 14.96 0.21 0.40
C HIS A 28 13.83 -0.40 -0.44
N ILE A 29 13.09 0.44 -1.12
CA ILE A 29 12.03 0.09 -2.05
C ILE A 29 12.43 0.65 -3.43
N ASN A 30 12.45 -0.22 -4.45
CA ASN A 30 12.82 0.16 -5.80
C ASN A 30 11.58 0.57 -6.60
N GLU A 31 11.78 1.36 -7.67
CA GLU A 31 10.71 1.73 -8.58
C GLU A 31 10.17 0.51 -9.34
N HIS A 32 8.86 0.51 -9.60
CA HIS A 32 8.15 -0.49 -10.41
C HIS A 32 8.33 -1.95 -9.91
N GLU A 33 8.50 -2.11 -8.61
CA GLU A 33 8.50 -3.42 -7.94
C GLU A 33 7.30 -3.52 -6.98
N ILE A 34 6.85 -4.76 -6.73
CA ILE A 34 5.94 -5.08 -5.64
C ILE A 34 6.78 -5.57 -4.47
N THR A 35 6.80 -4.83 -3.37
CA THR A 35 7.41 -5.24 -2.10
C THR A 35 6.31 -5.73 -1.16
N ALA A 36 6.33 -7.00 -0.79
CA ALA A 36 5.42 -7.57 0.22
C ALA A 36 6.02 -7.45 1.62
N LEU A 37 5.22 -7.01 2.58
CA LEU A 37 5.54 -7.04 4.01
C LEU A 37 4.77 -8.21 4.63
N ILE A 38 5.48 -9.22 5.12
CA ILE A 38 4.90 -10.42 5.74
C ILE A 38 5.32 -10.55 7.21
N GLY A 39 4.61 -11.36 7.98
CA GLY A 39 4.88 -11.63 9.38
C GLY A 39 3.60 -11.78 10.21
N PRO A 40 3.70 -12.19 11.48
CA PRO A 40 2.56 -12.38 12.37
C PRO A 40 1.72 -11.10 12.56
N SER A 41 0.47 -11.25 13.02
CA SER A 41 -0.36 -10.10 13.40
C SER A 41 0.30 -9.30 14.51
N GLY A 42 0.24 -7.97 14.45
CA GLY A 42 0.81 -7.08 15.46
C GLY A 42 2.34 -6.89 15.39
N CYS A 43 3.06 -7.48 14.43
CA CYS A 43 4.53 -7.34 14.35
C CYS A 43 5.04 -6.02 13.75
N GLY A 44 4.16 -5.04 13.45
CA GLY A 44 4.58 -3.71 13.01
C GLY A 44 4.42 -3.42 11.50
N LYS A 45 3.99 -4.37 10.64
CA LYS A 45 3.86 -4.20 9.17
C LYS A 45 3.04 -2.97 8.76
N SER A 46 1.80 -2.88 9.27
CA SER A 46 0.91 -1.75 8.94
C SER A 46 1.41 -0.44 9.55
N THR A 47 2.07 -0.49 10.71
CA THR A 47 2.75 0.66 11.31
C THR A 47 3.87 1.16 10.39
N PHE A 48 4.72 0.26 9.89
CA PHE A 48 5.77 0.61 8.94
C PHE A 48 5.17 1.13 7.62
N LEU A 49 4.19 0.42 7.03
CA LEU A 49 3.53 0.86 5.79
C LEU A 49 3.00 2.30 5.90
N ARG A 50 2.30 2.61 7.00
CA ARG A 50 1.71 3.94 7.25
C ARG A 50 2.75 5.01 7.56
N SER A 51 3.97 4.65 7.95
CA SER A 51 5.07 5.58 8.13
C SER A 51 5.56 6.15 6.81
N LEU A 52 5.47 5.37 5.71
CA LEU A 52 5.94 5.77 4.38
C LEU A 52 5.19 6.99 3.80
N ASN A 53 3.93 7.22 4.21
CA ASN A 53 3.14 8.39 3.82
C ASN A 53 2.70 9.25 5.01
N ARG A 54 3.33 9.07 6.17
CA ARG A 54 3.08 9.84 7.39
C ARG A 54 1.64 9.74 7.91
N MET A 55 0.93 8.63 7.62
CA MET A 55 -0.42 8.42 8.19
C MET A 55 -0.39 8.25 9.71
N ASN A 56 0.74 7.78 10.27
CA ASN A 56 0.89 7.64 11.72
C ASN A 56 0.94 8.99 12.45
N ASP A 57 1.22 10.11 11.78
CA ASP A 57 1.18 11.47 12.37
C ASP A 57 -0.19 11.85 12.95
N LEU A 58 -1.24 11.08 12.63
CA LEU A 58 -2.59 11.26 13.18
C LEU A 58 -2.78 10.60 14.55
N ILE A 59 -1.77 9.88 15.03
CA ILE A 59 -1.80 9.16 16.32
C ILE A 59 -1.13 10.04 17.38
N GLU A 60 -1.82 10.22 18.51
CA GLU A 60 -1.29 10.96 19.65
C GLU A 60 -0.08 10.22 20.25
N ASP A 61 0.84 10.98 20.84
CA ASP A 61 2.09 10.48 21.46
C ASP A 61 2.99 9.65 20.53
N LEU A 62 2.91 9.91 19.21
CA LEU A 62 3.83 9.31 18.26
C LEU A 62 5.22 9.96 18.33
N ARG A 63 6.25 9.13 18.51
CA ARG A 63 7.64 9.55 18.35
C ARG A 63 8.31 8.68 17.29
N VAL A 64 9.09 9.31 16.40
CA VAL A 64 9.84 8.65 15.33
C VAL A 64 11.28 9.16 15.31
N ASP A 65 12.23 8.25 15.08
CA ASP A 65 13.67 8.56 14.94
C ASP A 65 14.21 7.83 13.71
N GLY A 66 15.37 8.27 13.22
CA GLY A 66 15.99 7.72 12.01
C GLY A 66 15.61 8.49 10.76
N SER A 67 15.59 7.82 9.60
CA SER A 67 15.39 8.46 8.30
C SER A 67 14.48 7.62 7.41
N ILE A 68 13.52 8.26 6.76
CA ILE A 68 12.79 7.75 5.60
C ILE A 68 12.91 8.80 4.51
N LYS A 69 13.53 8.46 3.38
CA LYS A 69 13.65 9.36 2.24
C LYS A 69 12.78 8.87 1.08
N PHE A 70 11.95 9.75 0.55
CA PHE A 70 11.24 9.56 -0.71
C PHE A 70 11.91 10.41 -1.79
N LYS A 71 12.46 9.77 -2.81
CA LYS A 71 13.24 10.45 -3.88
C LYS A 71 14.32 11.40 -3.32
N GLY A 72 15.02 10.95 -2.28
CA GLY A 72 16.04 11.74 -1.60
C GLY A 72 15.53 12.81 -0.61
N THR A 73 14.23 13.10 -0.58
CA THR A 73 13.62 14.06 0.35
C THR A 73 13.31 13.37 1.68
N GLU A 74 13.83 13.91 2.78
CA GLU A 74 13.59 13.38 4.13
C GLU A 74 12.13 13.59 4.57
N LEU A 75 11.52 12.53 5.09
CA LEU A 75 10.14 12.54 5.57
C LEU A 75 10.03 12.65 7.10
N VAL A 76 11.04 12.13 7.84
CA VAL A 76 11.02 12.04 9.30
C VAL A 76 11.35 13.40 9.90
N ASN A 77 10.55 13.85 10.87
CA ASN A 77 10.75 15.10 11.64
C ASN A 77 10.97 16.36 10.76
N THR A 78 10.40 16.39 9.55
CA THR A 78 10.55 17.51 8.61
C THR A 78 9.22 18.22 8.36
N LYS A 79 9.31 19.52 8.06
CA LYS A 79 8.15 20.34 7.65
C LYS A 79 7.95 20.23 6.14
N ILE A 80 7.24 19.19 5.72
CA ILE A 80 6.86 18.97 4.32
C ILE A 80 5.35 19.16 4.14
N ASN A 81 4.93 19.36 2.91
CA ASN A 81 3.51 19.34 2.57
C ASN A 81 3.00 17.89 2.56
N VAL A 82 2.40 17.46 3.67
CA VAL A 82 1.89 16.09 3.85
C VAL A 82 0.77 15.76 2.85
N SER A 83 -0.03 16.75 2.42
CA SER A 83 -1.06 16.54 1.41
C SER A 83 -0.46 16.23 0.03
N ALA A 84 0.64 16.90 -0.34
CA ALA A 84 1.39 16.58 -1.55
C ALA A 84 2.03 15.19 -1.45
N LEU A 85 2.67 14.87 -0.31
CA LEU A 85 3.23 13.54 -0.07
C LEU A 85 2.18 12.43 -0.24
N ARG A 86 0.98 12.60 0.34
CA ARG A 86 -0.11 11.61 0.26
C ARG A 86 -0.78 11.54 -1.12
N LYS A 87 -0.58 12.55 -1.97
CA LYS A 87 -0.92 12.45 -3.39
C LYS A 87 0.06 11.54 -4.12
N ASP A 88 1.36 11.69 -3.85
CA ASP A 88 2.42 10.92 -4.52
C ASP A 88 2.53 9.49 -3.94
N ILE A 89 2.20 9.30 -2.66
CA ILE A 89 2.17 8.00 -1.97
C ILE A 89 0.74 7.70 -1.52
N GLY A 90 -0.05 7.12 -2.43
CA GLY A 90 -1.45 6.75 -2.19
C GLY A 90 -1.58 5.53 -1.28
N MET A 91 -2.75 5.37 -0.65
CA MET A 91 -3.01 4.25 0.27
C MET A 91 -4.38 3.62 0.04
N VAL A 92 -4.40 2.29 0.08
CA VAL A 92 -5.59 1.44 0.10
C VAL A 92 -5.62 0.70 1.44
N PHE A 93 -6.73 0.82 2.15
CA PHE A 93 -6.90 0.26 3.49
C PHE A 93 -7.44 -1.16 3.46
N GLN A 94 -7.24 -1.89 4.55
CA GLN A 94 -7.69 -3.26 4.76
C GLN A 94 -9.21 -3.41 4.58
N LYS A 95 -9.99 -2.53 5.23
CA LYS A 95 -11.44 -2.46 4.99
C LYS A 95 -11.72 -1.47 3.89
N PRO A 96 -12.51 -1.85 2.87
CA PRO A 96 -12.99 -0.90 1.88
C PRO A 96 -13.64 0.29 2.57
N ASN A 97 -13.27 1.49 2.17
CA ASN A 97 -13.77 2.73 2.77
C ASN A 97 -14.24 3.74 1.70
N PRO A 98 -15.18 3.34 0.83
CA PRO A 98 -15.76 4.30 -0.10
C PRO A 98 -16.45 5.41 0.67
N PHE A 99 -16.35 6.63 0.17
CA PHE A 99 -17.13 7.75 0.74
C PHE A 99 -18.62 7.53 0.51
N ALA A 100 -19.48 8.05 1.39
CA ALA A 100 -20.94 8.03 1.26
C ALA A 100 -21.41 8.97 0.12
N MET A 101 -20.88 8.73 -1.07
CA MET A 101 -21.08 9.49 -2.30
C MET A 101 -21.32 8.53 -3.47
N SER A 102 -21.59 9.08 -4.66
CA SER A 102 -21.69 8.29 -5.88
C SER A 102 -20.36 7.60 -6.22
N ILE A 103 -20.42 6.58 -7.07
CA ILE A 103 -19.21 5.93 -7.63
C ILE A 103 -18.35 6.97 -8.34
N TYR A 104 -18.96 7.82 -9.16
CA TYR A 104 -18.29 8.91 -9.87
C TYR A 104 -17.59 9.88 -8.91
N ASP A 105 -18.31 10.36 -7.88
CA ASP A 105 -17.77 11.35 -6.96
C ASP A 105 -16.67 10.79 -6.07
N ASN A 106 -16.67 9.49 -5.75
CA ASN A 106 -15.54 8.84 -5.08
C ASN A 106 -14.25 9.00 -5.86
N ILE A 107 -14.28 8.82 -7.19
CA ILE A 107 -13.09 8.94 -8.05
C ILE A 107 -12.74 10.40 -8.28
N ALA A 108 -13.73 11.25 -8.58
CA ALA A 108 -13.52 12.66 -8.90
C ALA A 108 -13.09 13.50 -7.68
N TYR A 109 -13.24 12.99 -6.46
CA TYR A 109 -12.98 13.72 -5.22
C TYR A 109 -11.52 14.23 -5.13
N GLY A 110 -10.55 13.33 -5.25
CA GLY A 110 -9.13 13.68 -5.21
C GLY A 110 -8.73 14.69 -6.29
N PRO A 111 -9.00 14.41 -7.57
CA PRO A 111 -8.73 15.34 -8.67
C PRO A 111 -9.35 16.74 -8.47
N ARG A 112 -10.58 16.83 -7.94
CA ARG A 112 -11.23 18.13 -7.63
C ARG A 112 -10.47 18.91 -6.55
N ILE A 113 -10.02 18.24 -5.47
CA ILE A 113 -9.21 18.87 -4.42
C ILE A 113 -7.90 19.39 -5.00
N HIS A 114 -7.30 18.67 -5.96
CA HIS A 114 -6.08 19.07 -6.65
C HIS A 114 -6.31 20.03 -7.83
N GLY A 115 -7.50 20.66 -7.93
CA GLY A 115 -7.77 21.78 -8.83
C GLY A 115 -8.36 21.41 -10.18
N ILE A 116 -8.63 20.14 -10.49
CA ILE A 116 -9.28 19.75 -11.75
C ILE A 116 -10.79 20.02 -11.63
N ARG A 117 -11.26 21.06 -12.35
CA ARG A 117 -12.67 21.50 -12.33
C ARG A 117 -13.40 21.27 -13.66
N ASN A 118 -12.66 21.06 -14.73
CA ASN A 118 -13.26 20.83 -16.05
C ASN A 118 -13.98 19.48 -16.05
N LYS A 119 -15.27 19.50 -16.43
CA LYS A 119 -16.13 18.31 -16.39
C LYS A 119 -15.65 17.22 -17.34
N SER A 120 -15.29 17.58 -18.57
CA SER A 120 -14.82 16.60 -19.57
C SER A 120 -13.53 15.92 -19.10
N ALA A 121 -12.57 16.67 -18.52
CA ALA A 121 -11.34 16.10 -17.95
C ALA A 121 -11.63 15.18 -16.76
N LEU A 122 -12.60 15.52 -15.92
CA LEU A 122 -13.03 14.63 -14.83
C LEU A 122 -13.72 13.37 -15.34
N ASP A 123 -14.56 13.46 -16.36
CA ASP A 123 -15.26 12.32 -16.96
C ASP A 123 -14.23 11.32 -17.54
N GLU A 124 -13.25 11.81 -18.31
CA GLU A 124 -12.17 11.00 -18.86
C GLU A 124 -11.30 10.35 -17.76
N LEU A 125 -10.97 11.13 -16.73
CA LEU A 125 -10.14 10.65 -15.62
C LEU A 125 -10.89 9.59 -14.79
N VAL A 126 -12.18 9.76 -14.54
CA VAL A 126 -13.01 8.78 -13.83
C VAL A 126 -13.08 7.48 -14.63
N GLU A 127 -13.36 7.53 -15.93
CA GLU A 127 -13.40 6.36 -16.79
C GLU A 127 -12.05 5.63 -16.80
N LYS A 128 -10.94 6.37 -17.02
CA LYS A 128 -9.57 5.83 -17.02
C LYS A 128 -9.22 5.15 -15.69
N SER A 129 -9.59 5.77 -14.55
CA SER A 129 -9.28 5.22 -13.23
C SER A 129 -10.09 3.95 -12.93
N LEU A 130 -11.36 3.92 -13.31
CA LEU A 130 -12.21 2.72 -13.17
C LEU A 130 -11.73 1.59 -14.07
N LYS A 131 -11.28 1.89 -15.31
CA LYS A 131 -10.67 0.89 -16.22
C LYS A 131 -9.37 0.34 -15.64
N LYS A 132 -8.47 1.21 -15.13
CA LYS A 132 -7.24 0.77 -14.47
C LYS A 132 -7.49 -0.14 -13.27
N ALA A 133 -8.57 0.07 -12.54
CA ALA A 133 -8.97 -0.77 -11.40
C ALA A 133 -9.83 -1.98 -11.78
N ALA A 134 -9.97 -2.27 -13.09
CA ALA A 134 -10.74 -3.41 -13.63
C ALA A 134 -12.18 -3.49 -13.08
N ILE A 135 -12.86 -2.33 -12.90
CA ILE A 135 -14.24 -2.27 -12.38
C ILE A 135 -15.19 -1.53 -13.34
N PHE A 136 -14.69 -0.84 -14.36
CA PHE A 136 -15.48 0.03 -15.24
C PHE A 136 -16.72 -0.67 -15.81
N ASP A 137 -16.55 -1.85 -16.41
CA ASP A 137 -17.65 -2.57 -17.06
C ASP A 137 -18.76 -3.01 -16.10
N GLU A 138 -18.42 -3.19 -14.81
CA GLU A 138 -19.38 -3.56 -13.78
C GLU A 138 -20.22 -2.36 -13.28
N VAL A 139 -19.74 -1.12 -13.48
CA VAL A 139 -20.35 0.09 -12.87
C VAL A 139 -20.70 1.21 -13.87
N LYS A 140 -20.30 1.12 -15.14
CA LYS A 140 -20.44 2.19 -16.14
C LYS A 140 -21.86 2.73 -16.28
N ASP A 141 -22.87 1.88 -16.14
CA ASP A 141 -24.29 2.27 -16.29
C ASP A 141 -24.91 2.84 -15.00
N ARG A 142 -24.15 2.85 -13.89
CA ARG A 142 -24.62 3.30 -12.57
C ARG A 142 -23.64 4.19 -11.81
N LEU A 143 -22.82 4.96 -12.52
CA LEU A 143 -21.81 5.85 -11.93
C LEU A 143 -22.36 6.86 -10.93
N LYS A 144 -23.63 7.25 -11.06
CA LYS A 144 -24.31 8.21 -10.16
C LYS A 144 -24.95 7.56 -8.93
N THR A 145 -24.94 6.21 -8.83
CA THR A 145 -25.49 5.53 -7.65
C THR A 145 -24.50 5.55 -6.50
N SER A 146 -24.98 5.31 -5.28
CA SER A 146 -24.15 5.25 -4.07
C SER A 146 -23.11 4.15 -4.17
N ALA A 147 -21.86 4.46 -3.85
CA ALA A 147 -20.76 3.50 -3.77
C ALA A 147 -20.94 2.47 -2.65
N LEU A 148 -21.73 2.79 -1.62
CA LEU A 148 -21.99 1.88 -0.49
C LEU A 148 -22.82 0.65 -0.89
N GLY A 149 -23.55 0.71 -2.01
CA GLY A 149 -24.32 -0.42 -2.56
C GLY A 149 -23.49 -1.43 -3.37
N LEU A 150 -22.19 -1.23 -3.52
CA LEU A 150 -21.29 -2.16 -4.20
C LEU A 150 -20.95 -3.35 -3.32
N SER A 151 -20.61 -4.51 -3.93
CA SER A 151 -20.04 -5.65 -3.19
C SER A 151 -18.67 -5.30 -2.58
N GLY A 152 -18.20 -6.05 -1.58
CA GLY A 152 -16.93 -5.79 -0.91
C GLY A 152 -15.75 -5.73 -1.89
N GLY A 153 -15.65 -6.67 -2.83
CA GLY A 153 -14.62 -6.66 -3.87
C GLY A 153 -14.74 -5.49 -4.84
N GLN A 154 -15.98 -5.06 -5.18
CA GLN A 154 -16.21 -3.87 -5.98
C GLN A 154 -15.83 -2.60 -5.22
N GLN A 155 -16.18 -2.49 -3.93
CA GLN A 155 -15.78 -1.37 -3.08
C GLN A 155 -14.26 -1.26 -2.96
N GLN A 156 -13.57 -2.39 -2.81
CA GLN A 156 -12.10 -2.39 -2.73
C GLN A 156 -11.47 -1.92 -4.04
N ARG A 157 -11.92 -2.43 -5.20
CA ARG A 157 -11.44 -1.95 -6.49
C ARG A 157 -11.80 -0.48 -6.75
N LEU A 158 -12.94 0.00 -6.24
CA LEU A 158 -13.28 1.42 -6.26
C LEU A 158 -12.30 2.26 -5.42
N CYS A 159 -11.90 1.78 -4.22
CA CYS A 159 -10.90 2.45 -3.39
C CYS A 159 -9.52 2.47 -4.08
N ILE A 160 -9.15 1.41 -4.80
CA ILE A 160 -7.95 1.40 -5.65
C ILE A 160 -8.09 2.44 -6.77
N ALA A 161 -9.22 2.46 -7.50
CA ALA A 161 -9.47 3.45 -8.56
C ALA A 161 -9.38 4.89 -8.04
N ARG A 162 -9.92 5.14 -6.84
CA ARG A 162 -9.83 6.45 -6.16
C ARG A 162 -8.39 6.85 -5.87
N ALA A 163 -7.58 5.92 -5.37
CA ALA A 163 -6.16 6.17 -5.13
C ALA A 163 -5.39 6.45 -6.44
N LEU A 164 -5.71 5.72 -7.51
CA LEU A 164 -5.09 5.89 -8.84
C LEU A 164 -5.50 7.17 -9.57
N ALA A 165 -6.64 7.77 -9.20
CA ALA A 165 -7.19 8.96 -9.86
C ALA A 165 -6.30 10.21 -9.70
N VAL A 166 -5.47 10.27 -8.67
CA VAL A 166 -4.49 11.35 -8.47
C VAL A 166 -3.11 11.04 -9.04
N GLU A 167 -2.98 9.90 -9.76
CA GLU A 167 -1.76 9.40 -10.39
C GLU A 167 -0.56 9.37 -9.42
N PRO A 168 -0.62 8.57 -8.35
CA PRO A 168 0.48 8.46 -7.39
C PRO A 168 1.70 7.80 -8.03
N GLU A 169 2.86 7.91 -7.39
CA GLU A 169 4.06 7.16 -7.77
C GLU A 169 4.16 5.83 -7.03
N ILE A 170 3.68 5.83 -5.78
CA ILE A 170 3.65 4.63 -4.92
C ILE A 170 2.22 4.37 -4.48
N LEU A 171 1.83 3.10 -4.49
CA LEU A 171 0.56 2.62 -3.95
C LEU A 171 0.84 1.69 -2.75
N LEU A 172 0.47 2.14 -1.57
CA LEU A 172 0.50 1.35 -0.34
C LEU A 172 -0.81 0.58 -0.21
N MET A 173 -0.72 -0.72 0.09
CA MET A 173 -1.89 -1.59 0.27
C MET A 173 -1.79 -2.32 1.61
N ASP A 174 -2.69 -2.01 2.54
CA ASP A 174 -2.75 -2.64 3.86
C ASP A 174 -3.76 -3.79 3.83
N GLU A 175 -3.30 -5.02 3.67
CA GLU A 175 -4.10 -6.25 3.59
C GLU A 175 -5.35 -6.15 2.66
N PRO A 176 -5.21 -5.74 1.40
CA PRO A 176 -6.34 -5.31 0.55
C PRO A 176 -7.33 -6.44 0.20
N THR A 177 -7.01 -7.69 0.53
CA THR A 177 -7.81 -8.88 0.17
C THR A 177 -8.32 -9.66 1.38
N SER A 178 -7.98 -9.25 2.61
CA SER A 178 -8.25 -10.02 3.84
C SER A 178 -9.74 -10.28 4.14
N ALA A 179 -10.63 -9.41 3.66
CA ALA A 179 -12.07 -9.50 3.86
C ALA A 179 -12.83 -9.92 2.59
N LEU A 180 -12.15 -10.46 1.57
CA LEU A 180 -12.72 -10.77 0.27
C LEU A 180 -12.80 -12.27 0.02
N ASP A 181 -13.76 -12.65 -0.83
CA ASP A 181 -13.87 -14.00 -1.37
C ASP A 181 -12.69 -14.33 -2.32
N PRO A 182 -12.44 -15.63 -2.61
CA PRO A 182 -11.31 -16.04 -3.46
C PRO A 182 -11.33 -15.44 -4.87
N ILE A 183 -12.51 -15.25 -5.48
CA ILE A 183 -12.64 -14.70 -6.84
C ILE A 183 -12.26 -13.21 -6.82
N SER A 184 -12.77 -12.46 -5.86
CA SER A 184 -12.41 -11.04 -5.67
C SER A 184 -10.93 -10.87 -5.33
N THR A 185 -10.36 -11.77 -4.53
CA THR A 185 -8.93 -11.82 -4.22
C THR A 185 -8.10 -11.99 -5.49
N GLY A 186 -8.41 -12.99 -6.34
CA GLY A 186 -7.72 -13.20 -7.60
C GLY A 186 -7.73 -11.97 -8.51
N LYS A 187 -8.88 -11.30 -8.63
CA LYS A 187 -8.99 -10.05 -9.42
C LYS A 187 -8.08 -8.92 -8.89
N ILE A 188 -7.92 -8.82 -7.57
CA ILE A 188 -7.03 -7.81 -6.98
C ILE A 188 -5.55 -8.19 -7.16
N GLU A 189 -5.20 -9.47 -7.09
CA GLU A 189 -3.84 -9.94 -7.37
C GLU A 189 -3.44 -9.66 -8.84
N GLU A 190 -4.29 -10.03 -9.80
CA GLU A 190 -4.07 -9.72 -11.23
C GLU A 190 -3.93 -8.21 -11.45
N LEU A 191 -4.85 -7.43 -10.88
CA LEU A 191 -4.80 -5.97 -10.94
C LEU A 191 -3.48 -5.42 -10.37
N THR A 192 -3.02 -5.93 -9.23
CA THR A 192 -1.78 -5.50 -8.59
C THR A 192 -0.57 -5.76 -9.50
N CYS A 193 -0.51 -6.95 -10.14
CA CYS A 193 0.54 -7.27 -11.11
C CYS A 193 0.52 -6.35 -12.34
N GLU A 194 -0.67 -5.98 -12.84
CA GLU A 194 -0.79 -5.03 -13.94
C GLU A 194 -0.37 -3.60 -13.55
N LEU A 195 -0.74 -3.16 -12.36
CA LEU A 195 -0.41 -1.84 -11.84
C LEU A 195 1.10 -1.65 -11.62
N LYS A 196 1.86 -2.72 -11.31
CA LYS A 196 3.32 -2.68 -11.16
C LYS A 196 4.02 -2.10 -12.38
N LYS A 197 3.49 -2.28 -13.59
CA LYS A 197 4.08 -1.76 -14.82
C LYS A 197 4.23 -0.23 -14.82
N LYS A 198 3.47 0.47 -13.98
CA LYS A 198 3.45 1.94 -13.91
C LYS A 198 3.70 2.48 -12.50
N TYR A 199 3.38 1.73 -11.47
CA TYR A 199 3.41 2.16 -10.07
C TYR A 199 4.35 1.28 -9.26
N THR A 200 4.99 1.86 -8.25
CA THR A 200 5.66 1.09 -7.20
C THR A 200 4.62 0.66 -6.18
N ILE A 201 4.65 -0.59 -5.72
CA ILE A 201 3.62 -1.11 -4.82
C ILE A 201 4.28 -1.66 -3.56
N VAL A 202 3.75 -1.27 -2.40
CA VAL A 202 4.09 -1.90 -1.12
C VAL A 202 2.82 -2.49 -0.53
N ILE A 203 2.80 -3.79 -0.32
CA ILE A 203 1.62 -4.52 0.15
C ILE A 203 1.90 -5.25 1.45
N VAL A 204 1.04 -5.04 2.45
CA VAL A 204 0.98 -5.89 3.64
C VAL A 204 0.08 -7.07 3.34
N THR A 205 0.52 -8.26 3.64
CA THR A 205 -0.33 -9.45 3.61
C THR A 205 0.08 -10.46 4.68
N HIS A 206 -0.90 -11.16 5.24
CA HIS A 206 -0.68 -12.33 6.08
C HIS A 206 -0.76 -13.64 5.28
N ASN A 207 -1.10 -13.57 3.98
CA ASN A 207 -1.17 -14.71 3.08
C ASN A 207 0.16 -14.89 2.34
N MET A 208 0.96 -15.86 2.79
CA MET A 208 2.27 -16.16 2.20
C MET A 208 2.17 -16.57 0.73
N GLN A 209 1.11 -17.31 0.36
CA GLN A 209 0.90 -17.72 -1.03
C GLN A 209 0.62 -16.51 -1.94
N GLN A 210 -0.09 -15.50 -1.42
CA GLN A 210 -0.29 -14.24 -2.13
C GLN A 210 1.05 -13.52 -2.34
N ALA A 211 1.84 -13.34 -1.28
CA ALA A 211 3.17 -12.72 -1.38
C ALA A 211 4.03 -13.43 -2.45
N LEU A 212 4.07 -14.77 -2.40
CA LEU A 212 4.83 -15.59 -3.36
C LEU A 212 4.38 -15.38 -4.82
N ARG A 213 3.07 -15.22 -5.05
CA ARG A 213 2.54 -15.08 -6.43
C ARG A 213 2.78 -13.70 -7.03
N ILE A 214 2.69 -12.64 -6.23
CA ILE A 214 2.60 -11.28 -6.81
C ILE A 214 3.82 -10.39 -6.54
N SER A 215 4.64 -10.67 -5.51
CA SER A 215 5.72 -9.75 -5.14
C SER A 215 7.07 -10.11 -5.76
N ASP A 216 7.89 -9.09 -6.01
CA ASP A 216 9.27 -9.21 -6.47
C ASP A 216 10.23 -9.34 -5.26
N ARG A 217 9.93 -8.59 -4.21
CA ARG A 217 10.67 -8.58 -2.96
C ARG A 217 9.74 -8.85 -1.79
N THR A 218 10.25 -9.50 -0.77
CA THR A 218 9.52 -9.79 0.47
C THR A 218 10.35 -9.37 1.66
N ALA A 219 9.72 -8.66 2.60
CA ALA A 219 10.29 -8.22 3.87
C ALA A 219 9.55 -8.92 5.01
N PHE A 220 10.25 -9.71 5.80
CA PHE A 220 9.71 -10.42 6.95
C PHE A 220 9.89 -9.61 8.23
N PHE A 221 8.77 -9.27 8.86
CA PHE A 221 8.70 -8.54 10.13
C PHE A 221 8.36 -9.49 11.28
N LEU A 222 9.02 -9.30 12.42
CA LEU A 222 8.74 -10.02 13.66
C LEU A 222 8.99 -9.12 14.87
N LEU A 223 7.96 -8.93 15.72
CA LEU A 223 8.04 -8.18 16.98
C LEU A 223 8.70 -6.78 16.84
N GLY A 224 8.38 -6.07 15.77
CA GLY A 224 8.92 -4.72 15.49
C GLY A 224 10.23 -4.70 14.72
N ASP A 225 10.88 -5.85 14.52
CA ASP A 225 12.12 -5.96 13.76
C ASP A 225 11.85 -6.31 12.28
N LEU A 226 12.65 -5.76 11.37
CA LEU A 226 12.83 -6.29 10.02
C LEU A 226 13.89 -7.38 10.08
N VAL A 227 13.44 -8.64 10.10
CA VAL A 227 14.31 -9.82 10.26
C VAL A 227 15.07 -10.11 8.98
N GLU A 228 14.38 -10.12 7.85
CA GLU A 228 14.97 -10.39 6.54
C GLU A 228 14.22 -9.67 5.43
N CYS A 229 14.95 -9.19 4.41
CA CYS A 229 14.39 -8.58 3.21
C CYS A 229 15.25 -8.96 2.00
N ASP A 230 14.67 -9.72 1.07
CA ASP A 230 15.34 -10.18 -0.14
C ASP A 230 14.35 -10.34 -1.29
N SER A 231 14.80 -10.87 -2.45
CA SER A 231 13.87 -11.31 -3.49
C SER A 231 12.86 -12.31 -2.91
N THR A 232 11.64 -12.27 -3.40
CA THR A 232 10.58 -13.17 -2.91
C THR A 232 10.99 -14.64 -3.03
N ASP A 233 11.63 -15.00 -4.15
CA ASP A 233 12.15 -16.36 -4.34
C ASP A 233 13.12 -16.77 -3.21
N ASN A 234 14.08 -15.92 -2.86
CA ASN A 234 15.05 -16.22 -1.78
C ASN A 234 14.36 -16.38 -0.42
N ILE A 235 13.42 -15.47 -0.07
CA ILE A 235 12.70 -15.53 1.21
C ILE A 235 11.92 -16.86 1.35
N PHE A 236 11.34 -17.38 0.28
CA PHE A 236 10.51 -18.58 0.34
C PHE A 236 11.28 -19.89 0.09
N THR A 237 12.45 -19.84 -0.56
CA THR A 237 13.22 -21.06 -0.91
C THR A 237 14.52 -21.21 -0.13
N LYS A 238 15.17 -20.09 0.22
CA LYS A 238 16.51 -20.07 0.86
C LYS A 238 16.63 -18.93 1.87
N PRO A 239 15.72 -18.82 2.86
CA PRO A 239 15.83 -17.80 3.89
C PRO A 239 17.13 -17.94 4.66
N LYS A 240 17.74 -16.80 5.03
CA LYS A 240 19.03 -16.73 5.75
C LYS A 240 18.83 -16.80 7.26
N ASP A 241 17.74 -16.22 7.75
CA ASP A 241 17.40 -16.20 9.18
C ASP A 241 16.48 -17.37 9.53
N LYS A 242 16.83 -18.11 10.57
CA LYS A 242 16.05 -19.26 11.04
C LYS A 242 14.60 -18.89 11.38
N ARG A 243 14.35 -17.69 11.93
CA ARG A 243 13.00 -17.22 12.26
C ARG A 243 12.15 -17.03 10.98
N CYS A 244 12.80 -16.58 9.90
CA CYS A 244 12.16 -16.45 8.59
C CYS A 244 11.82 -17.84 8.03
N GLU A 245 12.77 -18.79 8.08
CA GLU A 245 12.55 -20.18 7.65
C GLU A 245 11.38 -20.84 8.39
N ASP A 246 11.35 -20.71 9.72
CA ASP A 246 10.30 -21.30 10.55
C ASP A 246 8.93 -20.68 10.22
N TYR A 247 8.88 -19.36 9.95
CA TYR A 247 7.65 -18.68 9.56
C TYR A 247 7.13 -19.15 8.21
N VAL A 248 7.96 -19.13 7.15
CA VAL A 248 7.52 -19.49 5.79
C VAL A 248 7.20 -20.97 5.62
N THR A 249 7.79 -21.83 6.46
CA THR A 249 7.50 -23.30 6.48
C THR A 249 6.34 -23.68 7.40
N GLY A 250 5.70 -22.71 8.09
CA GLY A 250 4.60 -22.96 9.00
C GLY A 250 5.01 -23.64 10.33
N ARG A 251 6.28 -23.62 10.68
CA ARG A 251 6.83 -24.17 11.94
C ARG A 251 6.88 -23.12 13.07
N PHE A 252 6.24 -21.99 12.83
CA PHE A 252 6.21 -20.86 13.73
C PHE A 252 5.11 -21.08 14.79
N GLY A 253 5.49 -21.35 16.04
CA GLY A 253 4.59 -21.58 17.17
C GLY A 253 5.37 -21.66 18.48
#